data_0e55b84ec59a218f4a0523f43b910e11
#
_entry.id   0e55b84ec59a218f4a0523f43b910e11
#
_cell.length_a   1.000
_cell.length_b   1.000
_cell.length_c   1.000
_cell.angle_alpha   90.00
_cell.angle_beta   90.00
_cell.angle_gamma   90.00
#
_symmetry.space_group_name_H-M   'P 1'
#
loop_
_entity.id
_entity.type
_entity.pdbx_description
1 polymer ?
#
loop_
_entity_poly.entity_id
_entity_poly.type
_entity_poly.pdbx_seq_one_letter_code
_entity_poly.pdbx_strand_id
1 'polypeptide(L)'
;NIDSIKKDVKQAIGNAFQQALRSIRYVEDGKEFLSSSSQKIKLKNTSSKYVVCVTAEHFGNVPSETTFYNLIDSQAHLRPYIVNIFDLDIITQECSSIEDFLSYLDFRAQHIDLFTSFDELDIFGYYKSNPEIPSDADCLVPLNYTSNFDRKYEAQNSAFKQSLL
;
A
#
# COMPACT_ATOMS: atom_id res chain seq x y z
N ASN A 1 -7.48 23.67 6.96
CA ASN A 1 -8.01 23.96 5.64
C ASN A 1 -7.77 22.72 4.75
N ILE A 2 -8.85 22.16 4.18
CA ILE A 2 -8.81 20.95 3.35
C ILE A 2 -7.82 21.11 2.18
N ASP A 3 -7.74 22.28 1.58
CA ASP A 3 -6.84 22.55 0.45
C ASP A 3 -5.35 22.49 0.86
N SER A 4 -5.03 22.85 2.09
CA SER A 4 -3.66 22.69 2.62
C SER A 4 -3.31 21.22 2.74
N ILE A 5 -4.20 20.41 3.33
CA ILE A 5 -4.00 18.96 3.47
C ILE A 5 -3.83 18.30 2.09
N LYS A 6 -4.71 18.61 1.14
CA LYS A 6 -4.58 18.10 -0.24
C LYS A 6 -3.25 18.47 -0.89
N LYS A 7 -2.78 19.69 -0.66
CA LYS A 7 -1.47 20.15 -1.18
C LYS A 7 -0.32 19.38 -0.55
N ASP A 8 -0.34 19.21 0.77
CA ASP A 8 0.74 18.54 1.50
C ASP A 8 0.80 17.05 1.12
N VAL A 9 -0.35 16.38 1.05
CA VAL A 9 -0.45 14.99 0.61
C VAL A 9 0.01 14.84 -0.84
N LYS A 10 -0.43 15.72 -1.76
CA LYS A 10 0.03 15.73 -3.14
C LYS A 10 1.55 15.92 -3.24
N GLN A 11 2.11 16.80 -2.45
CA GLN A 11 3.55 17.05 -2.49
C GLN A 11 4.34 15.86 -1.95
N ALA A 12 3.94 15.29 -0.83
CA ALA A 12 4.63 14.15 -0.20
C ALA A 12 4.52 12.89 -1.08
N ILE A 13 3.30 12.46 -1.38
CA ILE A 13 3.06 11.20 -2.10
C ILE A 13 3.36 11.37 -3.60
N GLY A 14 3.00 12.49 -4.19
CA GLY A 14 3.27 12.77 -5.60
C GLY A 14 4.76 12.76 -5.91
N ASN A 15 5.60 13.36 -5.08
CA ASN A 15 7.06 13.33 -5.24
C ASN A 15 7.63 11.91 -5.11
N ALA A 16 7.17 11.16 -4.10
CA ALA A 16 7.59 9.77 -3.89
C ALA A 16 7.18 8.89 -5.10
N PHE A 17 5.96 9.06 -5.58
CA PHE A 17 5.46 8.34 -6.76
C PHE A 17 6.27 8.67 -8.01
N GLN A 18 6.54 9.94 -8.30
CA GLN A 18 7.36 10.34 -9.44
C GLN A 18 8.80 9.81 -9.35
N GLN A 19 9.34 9.70 -8.14
CA GLN A 19 10.65 9.07 -7.93
C GLN A 19 10.59 7.57 -8.25
N ALA A 20 9.55 6.87 -7.80
CA ALA A 20 9.35 5.46 -8.10
C ALA A 20 9.19 5.20 -9.61
N LEU A 21 8.39 6.02 -10.31
CA LEU A 21 8.24 5.92 -11.77
C LEU A 21 9.57 6.11 -12.51
N ARG A 22 10.41 7.04 -12.07
CA ARG A 22 11.76 7.21 -12.63
C ARG A 22 12.62 5.97 -12.40
N SER A 23 12.54 5.35 -11.24
CA SER A 23 13.26 4.11 -10.94
C SER A 23 12.80 2.95 -11.81
N ILE A 24 11.48 2.83 -12.03
CA ILE A 24 10.91 1.81 -12.93
C ILE A 24 11.43 2.01 -14.35
N ARG A 25 11.36 3.23 -14.88
CA ARG A 25 11.89 3.55 -16.22
C ARG A 25 13.38 3.23 -16.34
N TYR A 26 14.15 3.50 -15.28
CA TYR A 26 15.58 3.18 -15.25
C TYR A 26 15.83 1.67 -15.40
N VAL A 27 14.99 0.84 -14.75
CA VAL A 27 15.05 -0.63 -14.91
C VAL A 27 14.63 -1.06 -16.32
N GLU A 28 13.56 -0.47 -16.85
CA GLU A 28 13.03 -0.77 -18.18
C GLU A 28 14.04 -0.44 -19.29
N ASP A 29 14.80 0.63 -19.13
CA ASP A 29 15.91 1.02 -19.99
C ASP A 29 17.12 0.06 -19.89
N GLY A 30 17.05 -0.96 -19.04
CA GLY A 30 18.09 -1.96 -18.82
C GLY A 30 19.36 -1.42 -18.20
N LYS A 31 19.26 -0.31 -17.45
CA LYS A 31 20.40 0.32 -16.76
C LYS A 31 20.82 -0.51 -15.54
N GLU A 32 22.08 -0.37 -15.17
CA GLU A 32 22.68 -1.07 -14.05
C GLU A 32 22.60 -0.24 -12.76
N PHE A 33 22.33 -0.92 -11.65
CA PHE A 33 22.40 -0.34 -10.31
C PHE A 33 23.71 -0.74 -9.64
N LEU A 34 24.17 0.08 -8.72
CA LEU A 34 25.23 -0.31 -7.79
C LEU A 34 24.59 -0.78 -6.49
N SER A 35 24.93 -1.99 -6.07
CA SER A 35 24.61 -2.47 -4.74
C SER A 35 25.42 -1.73 -3.66
N SER A 36 25.05 -1.89 -2.39
CA SER A 36 25.83 -1.39 -1.26
C SER A 36 27.28 -1.91 -1.24
N SER A 37 27.52 -3.08 -1.83
CA SER A 37 28.85 -3.69 -2.04
C SER A 37 29.55 -3.24 -3.34
N SER A 38 29.04 -2.20 -4.01
CA SER A 38 29.54 -1.68 -5.29
C SER A 38 29.48 -2.69 -6.45
N GLN A 39 28.72 -3.77 -6.31
CA GLN A 39 28.47 -4.70 -7.41
C GLN A 39 27.42 -4.12 -8.37
N LYS A 40 27.66 -4.27 -9.66
CA LYS A 40 26.69 -3.91 -10.69
C LYS A 40 25.59 -4.96 -10.75
N ILE A 41 24.35 -4.50 -10.56
CA ILE A 41 23.16 -5.32 -10.65
C ILE A 41 22.34 -4.83 -11.83
N LYS A 42 22.01 -5.73 -12.75
CA LYS A 42 21.04 -5.49 -13.81
C LYS A 42 19.77 -6.26 -13.50
N LEU A 43 18.69 -5.55 -13.23
CA LEU A 43 17.39 -6.18 -13.05
C LEU A 43 16.84 -6.58 -14.42
N LYS A 44 16.33 -7.80 -14.51
CA LYS A 44 15.57 -8.23 -15.69
C LYS A 44 14.25 -7.48 -15.70
N ASN A 45 13.76 -7.16 -16.91
CA ASN A 45 12.42 -6.61 -17.04
C ASN A 45 11.41 -7.63 -16.50
N THR A 46 10.75 -7.28 -15.40
CA THR A 46 9.78 -8.14 -14.72
C THR A 46 8.39 -7.83 -15.22
N SER A 47 7.50 -8.82 -15.23
CA SER A 47 6.12 -8.66 -15.69
C SER A 47 5.27 -7.81 -14.74
N SER A 48 5.54 -7.88 -13.43
CA SER A 48 4.80 -7.15 -12.40
C SER A 48 5.67 -6.08 -11.73
N LYS A 49 5.11 -4.89 -11.58
CA LYS A 49 5.77 -3.75 -10.94
C LYS A 49 4.77 -3.08 -10.00
N TYR A 50 5.18 -2.87 -8.79
CA TYR A 50 4.36 -2.21 -7.77
C TYR A 50 5.07 -0.95 -7.27
N VAL A 51 4.30 0.09 -7.05
CA VAL A 51 4.77 1.28 -6.34
C VAL A 51 4.08 1.32 -5.00
N VAL A 52 4.84 1.17 -3.93
CA VAL A 52 4.34 1.26 -2.56
C VAL A 52 4.83 2.57 -1.96
N CYS A 53 3.90 3.46 -1.64
CA CYS A 53 4.17 4.72 -0.97
C CYS A 53 3.85 4.57 0.52
N VAL A 54 4.88 4.44 1.34
CA VAL A 54 4.73 4.28 2.79
C VAL A 54 4.72 5.65 3.46
N THR A 55 3.72 5.89 4.30
CA THR A 55 3.55 7.14 5.05
C THR A 55 3.69 6.90 6.56
N ALA A 56 4.16 7.91 7.28
CA ALA A 56 4.19 7.86 8.75
C ALA A 56 2.82 8.25 9.36
N GLU A 57 2.00 8.96 8.59
CA GLU A 57 0.70 9.45 9.02
C GLU A 57 -0.42 8.66 8.36
N HIS A 58 -1.53 8.53 9.07
CA HIS A 58 -2.74 7.91 8.57
C HIS A 58 -3.58 8.99 7.86
N PHE A 59 -3.84 8.80 6.58
CA PHE A 59 -4.61 9.76 5.76
C PHE A 59 -6.10 9.40 5.64
N GLY A 60 -6.60 8.44 6.42
CA GLY A 60 -7.98 7.97 6.33
C GLY A 60 -8.27 7.38 4.94
N ASN A 61 -9.45 7.68 4.40
CA ASN A 61 -9.88 7.20 3.09
C ASN A 61 -9.26 7.92 1.88
N VAL A 62 -8.40 8.92 2.09
CA VAL A 62 -7.76 9.67 0.99
C VAL A 62 -7.04 8.76 -0.01
N PRO A 63 -6.32 7.70 0.42
CA PRO A 63 -5.67 6.76 -0.50
C PRO A 63 -6.63 5.93 -1.37
N SER A 64 -7.89 5.79 -0.96
CA SER A 64 -8.90 5.04 -1.72
C SER A 64 -9.74 5.91 -2.67
N GLU A 65 -9.58 7.25 -2.61
CA GLU A 65 -10.33 8.16 -3.47
C GLU A 65 -9.73 8.25 -4.88
N THR A 66 -10.50 7.88 -5.89
CA THR A 66 -10.14 8.02 -7.32
C THR A 66 -9.69 9.45 -7.66
N THR A 67 -10.32 10.45 -7.05
CA THR A 67 -9.97 11.87 -7.21
C THR A 67 -8.53 12.16 -6.78
N PHE A 68 -8.03 11.44 -5.79
CA PHE A 68 -6.67 11.61 -5.31
C PHE A 68 -5.63 11.14 -6.33
N TYR A 69 -5.86 9.99 -6.97
CA TYR A 69 -4.95 9.47 -8.00
C TYR A 69 -4.87 10.41 -9.21
N ASN A 70 -5.98 11.05 -9.58
CA ASN A 70 -6.01 12.08 -10.62
C ASN A 70 -5.20 13.33 -10.24
N LEU A 71 -5.00 13.60 -8.95
CA LEU A 71 -4.17 14.70 -8.47
C LEU A 71 -2.67 14.39 -8.55
N ILE A 72 -2.28 13.11 -8.51
CA ILE A 72 -0.88 12.69 -8.50
C ILE A 72 -0.32 12.64 -9.93
N ASP A 73 -0.95 11.86 -10.79
CA ASP A 73 -0.59 11.75 -12.21
C ASP A 73 -1.73 11.05 -12.99
N SER A 74 -2.52 11.84 -13.71
CA SER A 74 -3.64 11.33 -14.50
C SER A 74 -3.23 10.47 -15.70
N GLN A 75 -1.95 10.44 -16.07
CA GLN A 75 -1.44 9.72 -17.23
C GLN A 75 -0.64 8.45 -16.84
N ALA A 76 -0.40 8.21 -15.55
CA ALA A 76 0.33 7.02 -15.14
C ALA A 76 -0.53 5.75 -15.29
N HIS A 77 0.00 4.76 -16.00
CA HIS A 77 -0.62 3.44 -16.10
C HIS A 77 -0.48 2.61 -14.81
N LEU A 78 0.40 3.03 -13.90
CA LEU A 78 0.61 2.44 -12.59
C LEU A 78 0.02 3.36 -11.53
N ARG A 79 -0.71 2.79 -10.58
CA ARG A 79 -1.21 3.50 -9.42
C ARG A 79 -0.39 3.13 -8.19
N PRO A 80 -0.02 4.09 -7.34
CA PRO A 80 0.69 3.78 -6.12
C PRO A 80 -0.23 3.12 -5.10
N TYR A 81 0.23 2.05 -4.46
CA TYR A 81 -0.36 1.57 -3.24
C TYR A 81 0.13 2.45 -2.09
N ILE A 82 -0.79 3.18 -1.47
CA ILE A 82 -0.48 4.14 -0.41
C ILE A 82 -0.94 3.53 0.91
N VAL A 83 -0.01 3.36 1.83
CA VAL A 83 -0.27 2.69 3.10
C VAL A 83 0.55 3.36 4.21
N ASN A 84 0.00 3.46 5.42
CA ASN A 84 0.79 3.89 6.55
C ASN A 84 1.71 2.76 7.04
N ILE A 85 2.79 3.12 7.72
CA ILE A 85 3.81 2.16 8.13
C ILE A 85 3.28 1.12 9.12
N PHE A 86 2.31 1.48 9.96
CA PHE A 86 1.75 0.56 10.97
C PHE A 86 0.84 -0.48 10.33
N ASP A 87 0.00 -0.08 9.37
CA ASP A 87 -0.85 -1.01 8.61
C ASP A 87 0.01 -1.94 7.76
N LEU A 88 1.06 -1.39 7.10
CA LEU A 88 1.98 -2.21 6.33
C LEU A 88 2.70 -3.25 7.19
N ASP A 89 3.12 -2.88 8.39
CA ASP A 89 3.74 -3.80 9.34
C ASP A 89 2.79 -4.94 9.70
N ILE A 90 1.53 -4.63 10.04
CA ILE A 90 0.50 -5.62 10.33
C ILE A 90 0.24 -6.52 9.11
N ILE A 91 0.04 -5.94 7.93
CA ILE A 91 -0.21 -6.68 6.69
C ILE A 91 0.92 -7.66 6.40
N THR A 92 2.17 -7.22 6.53
CA THR A 92 3.33 -8.09 6.28
C THR A 92 3.49 -9.20 7.31
N GLN A 93 3.09 -8.97 8.56
CA GLN A 93 3.09 -10.01 9.60
C GLN A 93 1.96 -11.03 9.41
N GLU A 94 0.83 -10.61 8.84
CA GLU A 94 -0.32 -11.50 8.56
C GLU A 94 -0.18 -12.28 7.25
N CYS A 95 0.72 -11.88 6.37
CA CYS A 95 1.06 -12.63 5.17
C CYS A 95 1.98 -13.81 5.53
N SER A 96 1.64 -14.99 5.05
CA SER A 96 2.39 -16.21 5.34
C SER A 96 3.68 -16.35 4.51
N SER A 97 3.77 -15.62 3.40
CA SER A 97 4.92 -15.61 2.48
C SER A 97 4.98 -14.31 1.69
N ILE A 98 6.08 -14.11 0.96
CA ILE A 98 6.23 -12.99 0.04
C ILE A 98 5.21 -13.09 -1.10
N GLU A 99 4.87 -14.28 -1.55
CA GLU A 99 3.87 -14.54 -2.58
C GLU A 99 2.47 -14.14 -2.12
N ASP A 100 2.14 -14.37 -0.85
CA ASP A 100 0.87 -13.94 -0.24
C ASP A 100 0.78 -12.40 -0.22
N PHE A 101 1.88 -11.74 0.16
CA PHE A 101 1.95 -10.27 0.10
C PHE A 101 1.84 -9.72 -1.33
N LEU A 102 2.54 -10.33 -2.29
CA LEU A 102 2.44 -9.92 -3.70
C LEU A 102 1.03 -10.15 -4.25
N SER A 103 0.35 -11.22 -3.86
CA SER A 103 -1.04 -11.47 -4.22
C SER A 103 -1.98 -10.39 -3.68
N TYR A 104 -1.72 -9.91 -2.47
CA TYR A 104 -2.45 -8.76 -1.93
C TYR A 104 -2.18 -7.48 -2.70
N LEU A 105 -0.93 -7.21 -3.09
CA LEU A 105 -0.61 -6.05 -3.93
C LEU A 105 -1.29 -6.12 -5.31
N ASP A 106 -1.35 -7.31 -5.92
CA ASP A 106 -2.10 -7.53 -7.17
C ASP A 106 -3.59 -7.26 -6.98
N PHE A 107 -4.17 -7.77 -5.89
CA PHE A 107 -5.56 -7.49 -5.53
C PHE A 107 -5.81 -5.97 -5.41
N ARG A 108 -4.97 -5.24 -4.69
CA ARG A 108 -5.12 -3.79 -4.52
C ARG A 108 -4.97 -3.04 -5.83
N ALA A 109 -3.98 -3.42 -6.67
CA ALA A 109 -3.75 -2.78 -7.96
C ALA A 109 -4.93 -2.95 -8.93
N GLN A 110 -5.56 -4.13 -8.92
CA GLN A 110 -6.70 -4.44 -9.79
C GLN A 110 -8.01 -3.81 -9.33
N HIS A 111 -8.18 -3.61 -8.03
CA HIS A 111 -9.45 -3.23 -7.42
C HIS A 111 -9.41 -1.90 -6.66
N ILE A 112 -8.44 -1.04 -6.98
CA ILE A 112 -8.22 0.22 -6.25
C ILE A 112 -9.44 1.15 -6.32
N ASP A 113 -10.21 1.08 -7.40
CA ASP A 113 -11.41 1.89 -7.61
C ASP A 113 -12.69 1.24 -7.05
N LEU A 114 -12.61 -0.03 -6.64
CA LEU A 114 -13.78 -0.78 -6.18
C LEU A 114 -13.97 -0.73 -4.66
N PHE A 115 -12.88 -0.55 -3.91
CA PHE A 115 -12.95 -0.61 -2.47
C PHE A 115 -12.78 0.77 -1.86
N THR A 116 -13.76 1.19 -1.06
CA THR A 116 -13.70 2.36 -0.20
C THR A 116 -13.72 1.92 1.25
N SER A 117 -12.68 2.28 2.01
CA SER A 117 -12.62 2.11 3.45
C SER A 117 -11.87 3.26 4.09
N PHE A 118 -12.12 3.49 5.38
CA PHE A 118 -11.38 4.46 6.19
C PHE A 118 -10.01 3.92 6.63
N ASP A 119 -9.82 2.60 6.54
CA ASP A 119 -8.64 1.91 7.03
C ASP A 119 -8.21 0.81 6.04
N GLU A 120 -6.92 0.74 5.75
CA GLU A 120 -6.38 -0.29 4.86
C GLU A 120 -6.50 -1.69 5.46
N LEU A 121 -6.47 -1.80 6.79
CA LEU A 121 -6.64 -3.09 7.48
C LEU A 121 -8.05 -3.66 7.28
N ASP A 122 -9.06 -2.83 7.10
CA ASP A 122 -10.40 -3.31 6.75
C ASP A 122 -10.40 -3.96 5.35
N ILE A 123 -9.74 -3.34 4.39
CA ILE A 123 -9.61 -3.89 3.03
C ILE A 123 -8.82 -5.20 3.05
N PHE A 124 -7.72 -5.23 3.79
CA PHE A 124 -6.91 -6.44 3.96
C PHE A 124 -7.68 -7.57 4.63
N GLY A 125 -8.41 -7.28 5.71
CA GLY A 125 -9.26 -8.24 6.40
C GLY A 125 -10.38 -8.78 5.50
N TYR A 126 -10.97 -7.90 4.69
CA TYR A 126 -11.94 -8.30 3.67
C TYR A 126 -11.31 -9.27 2.65
N TYR A 127 -10.14 -8.94 2.10
CA TYR A 127 -9.39 -9.78 1.17
C TYR A 127 -9.12 -11.17 1.75
N LYS A 128 -8.64 -11.25 2.98
CA LYS A 128 -8.35 -12.55 3.65
C LYS A 128 -9.61 -13.39 3.91
N SER A 129 -10.77 -12.75 4.06
CA SER A 129 -12.04 -13.40 4.41
C SER A 129 -12.91 -13.75 3.21
N ASN A 130 -12.67 -13.12 2.06
CA ASN A 130 -13.52 -13.24 0.88
C ASN A 130 -12.65 -13.56 -0.35
N PRO A 131 -12.40 -14.85 -0.64
CA PRO A 131 -11.55 -15.22 -1.79
C PRO A 131 -12.20 -14.91 -3.15
N GLU A 132 -13.53 -14.75 -3.18
CA GLU A 132 -14.26 -14.35 -4.39
C GLU A 132 -14.59 -12.86 -4.33
N ILE A 133 -14.07 -12.11 -5.30
CA ILE A 133 -14.26 -10.65 -5.39
C ILE A 133 -15.52 -10.38 -6.20
N PRO A 134 -16.43 -9.51 -5.71
CA PRO A 134 -17.57 -9.08 -6.50
C PRO A 134 -17.10 -8.35 -7.77
N SER A 135 -17.60 -8.74 -8.92
CA SER A 135 -17.15 -8.23 -10.21
C SER A 135 -17.64 -6.83 -10.56
N ASP A 136 -18.69 -6.31 -9.90
CA ASP A 136 -19.49 -5.22 -10.46
C ASP A 136 -19.98 -4.14 -9.48
N ALA A 137 -19.41 -3.95 -8.30
CA ALA A 137 -19.94 -2.96 -7.37
C ALA A 137 -18.86 -2.18 -6.62
N ASP A 138 -19.10 -0.87 -6.45
CA ASP A 138 -18.45 -0.07 -5.42
C ASP A 138 -18.63 -0.79 -4.08
N CYS A 139 -17.59 -1.41 -3.56
CA CYS A 139 -17.65 -2.13 -2.31
C CYS A 139 -17.24 -1.22 -1.16
N LEU A 140 -18.23 -0.79 -0.37
CA LEU A 140 -17.98 -0.22 0.93
C LEU A 140 -17.58 -1.35 1.89
N VAL A 141 -16.33 -1.36 2.33
CA VAL A 141 -15.84 -2.38 3.26
C VAL A 141 -16.28 -2.03 4.68
N PRO A 142 -16.91 -2.96 5.40
CA PRO A 142 -17.31 -2.73 6.79
C PRO A 142 -16.10 -2.49 7.72
N LEU A 143 -16.24 -1.56 8.66
CA LEU A 143 -15.20 -1.18 9.63
C LEU A 143 -14.87 -2.26 10.69
N ASN A 144 -15.47 -3.44 10.62
CA ASN A 144 -15.31 -4.47 11.65
C ASN A 144 -14.04 -5.33 11.49
N TYR A 145 -13.36 -5.26 10.36
CA TYR A 145 -12.14 -6.04 10.13
C TYR A 145 -10.95 -5.46 10.90
N THR A 146 -10.75 -4.14 10.90
CA THR A 146 -9.69 -3.47 11.65
C THR A 146 -9.76 -3.82 13.14
N SER A 147 -10.94 -3.88 13.73
CA SER A 147 -11.10 -4.20 15.15
C SER A 147 -10.58 -5.59 15.55
N ASN A 148 -10.46 -6.52 14.62
CA ASN A 148 -9.87 -7.84 14.87
C ASN A 148 -8.35 -7.77 14.96
N PHE A 149 -7.72 -6.94 14.13
CA PHE A 149 -6.28 -6.69 14.18
C PHE A 149 -5.91 -5.93 15.45
N ASP A 150 -6.65 -4.87 15.80
CA ASP A 150 -6.45 -4.10 17.02
C ASP A 150 -6.42 -5.01 18.27
N ARG A 151 -7.40 -5.88 18.43
CA ARG A 151 -7.46 -6.82 19.56
C ARG A 151 -6.26 -7.75 19.61
N LYS A 152 -5.82 -8.27 18.45
CA LYS A 152 -4.67 -9.16 18.36
C LYS A 152 -3.39 -8.47 18.77
N TYR A 153 -3.14 -7.28 18.23
CA TYR A 153 -1.89 -6.55 18.44
C TYR A 153 -1.84 -5.81 19.77
N GLU A 154 -2.95 -5.36 20.31
CA GLU A 154 -3.03 -4.85 21.69
C GLU A 154 -2.68 -5.93 22.70
N ALA A 155 -3.17 -7.15 22.52
CA ALA A 155 -2.83 -8.28 23.38
C ALA A 155 -1.33 -8.60 23.33
N GLN A 156 -0.71 -8.60 22.16
CA GLN A 156 0.74 -8.81 22.01
C GLN A 156 1.56 -7.69 22.65
N ASN A 157 1.19 -6.43 22.44
CA ASN A 157 1.85 -5.29 23.06
C ASN A 157 1.73 -5.29 24.59
N SER A 158 0.61 -5.73 25.14
CA SER A 158 0.41 -5.86 26.57
C SER A 158 1.30 -6.96 27.16
N ALA A 159 1.42 -8.10 26.48
CA ALA A 159 2.30 -9.18 26.88
C ALA A 159 3.78 -8.77 26.84
N PHE A 160 4.18 -8.04 25.82
CA PHE A 160 5.54 -7.52 25.69
C PHE A 160 5.88 -6.52 26.81
N LYS A 161 5.00 -5.59 27.13
CA LYS A 161 5.19 -4.65 28.23
C LYS A 161 5.33 -5.35 29.58
N GLN A 162 4.57 -6.43 29.82
CA GLN A 162 4.67 -7.23 31.06
C GLN A 162 5.98 -8.02 31.14
N SER A 163 6.59 -8.41 30.02
CA SER A 163 7.87 -9.11 30.01
C SER A 163 9.08 -8.22 30.28
N LEU A 164 8.90 -6.90 30.27
CA LEU A 164 9.96 -5.91 30.53
C LEU A 164 9.96 -5.39 31.98
N LEU A 165 8.99 -5.79 32.80
CA LEU A 165 8.87 -5.49 34.23
C LEU A 165 9.32 -6.68 35.07
#